data_7828c5cdb45d499dd52d76b79000551f
#
_entry.id   7828c5cdb45d499dd52d76b79000551f
#
_cell.length_a   1.000
_cell.length_b   1.000
_cell.length_c   1.000
_cell.angle_alpha   90.00
_cell.angle_beta   90.00
_cell.angle_gamma   90.00
#
_symmetry.space_group_name_H-M   'P 1'
#
loop_
_entity.id
_entity.type
_entity.pdbx_description
1 polymer ?
#
loop_
_entity_poly.entity_id
_entity_poly.type
_entity_poly.pdbx_seq_one_letter_code
_entity_poly.pdbx_strand_id
1 'polypeptide(L)'
;ADIGQERVRLSASIGVALYPEHGLTPDSLISAADNAMHEAKRRGRNGYLFYSPDMMTQMRERMALEQGLIKAMEQQQFRLLYQPMTDLANDSLSGLEALVRWQHPSEGMISPARFIPVAEECSLIEQLGEWVMRTACQQGQRWLAEGFAVPRLSVNVSVREMRSPDYVDRVTAILAQTGFPAERLEIEVTESIIQSVDQSLHLFTRLKALGVQIAIDDFGTGFSSLSLLKSLPIDRIKIDRAFVQALPDDKHSRELCRTIVSLADSLGMAVTAEGIETQPQRQFLQSLRCEEGQGYLFSHPLSQPHMTSML
;
A
#
# COMPACT_ATOMS: atom_id res chain seq x y z
N ALA A 1 -26.60 -6.85 22.33
CA ALA A 1 -27.74 -7.74 22.55
C ALA A 1 -27.23 -9.08 23.07
N ASP A 2 -27.90 -9.68 24.02
CA ASP A 2 -27.56 -11.01 24.53
C ASP A 2 -28.41 -12.03 23.76
N ILE A 3 -27.76 -12.95 23.06
CA ILE A 3 -28.39 -14.05 22.31
C ILE A 3 -27.91 -15.34 22.95
N GLY A 4 -28.76 -15.93 23.81
CA GLY A 4 -28.38 -17.09 24.62
C GLY A 4 -27.30 -16.73 25.66
N GLN A 5 -26.16 -17.41 25.63
CA GLN A 5 -25.01 -17.14 26.53
C GLN A 5 -23.94 -16.23 25.92
N GLU A 6 -24.14 -15.76 24.67
CA GLU A 6 -23.16 -14.92 23.96
C GLU A 6 -23.62 -13.45 23.90
N ARG A 7 -22.70 -12.55 24.17
CA ARG A 7 -22.90 -11.10 24.08
C ARG A 7 -22.55 -10.63 22.69
N VAL A 8 -23.55 -10.43 21.80
CA VAL A 8 -23.36 -9.99 20.42
C VAL A 8 -23.39 -8.47 20.35
N ARG A 9 -22.35 -7.88 19.78
CA ARG A 9 -22.32 -6.44 19.44
C ARG A 9 -23.03 -6.24 18.10
N LEU A 10 -24.16 -5.53 18.12
CA LEU A 10 -24.86 -5.12 16.91
C LEU A 10 -24.49 -3.68 16.57
N SER A 11 -24.27 -3.41 15.30
CA SER A 11 -24.09 -2.07 14.77
C SER A 11 -25.00 -1.87 13.56
N ALA A 12 -25.35 -0.61 13.27
CA ALA A 12 -26.15 -0.26 12.11
C ALA A 12 -25.42 0.80 11.28
N SER A 13 -25.59 0.74 9.97
CA SER A 13 -25.23 1.82 9.04
C SER A 13 -26.50 2.45 8.51
N ILE A 14 -26.61 3.77 8.61
CA ILE A 14 -27.85 4.51 8.34
C ILE A 14 -27.57 5.54 7.25
N GLY A 15 -28.38 5.55 6.21
CA GLY A 15 -28.40 6.63 5.23
C GLY A 15 -29.58 7.56 5.49
N VAL A 16 -29.35 8.86 5.35
CA VAL A 16 -30.35 9.91 5.63
C VAL A 16 -30.55 10.76 4.38
N ALA A 17 -31.79 10.90 3.93
CA ALA A 17 -32.18 11.82 2.88
C ALA A 17 -33.24 12.80 3.39
N LEU A 18 -33.14 14.07 2.99
CA LEU A 18 -34.02 15.15 3.43
C LEU A 18 -34.92 15.62 2.26
N TYR A 19 -36.20 15.79 2.55
CA TYR A 19 -37.13 16.46 1.64
C TYR A 19 -37.10 17.99 1.88
N PRO A 20 -37.17 18.81 0.83
CA PRO A 20 -37.12 18.48 -0.61
C PRO A 20 -35.72 18.42 -1.21
N GLU A 21 -34.67 18.61 -0.42
CA GLU A 21 -33.28 18.83 -0.83
C GLU A 21 -32.70 17.63 -1.63
N HIS A 22 -33.03 16.42 -1.18
CA HIS A 22 -32.46 15.17 -1.71
C HIS A 22 -33.41 14.40 -2.61
N GLY A 23 -34.65 14.91 -2.80
CA GLY A 23 -35.65 14.35 -3.70
C GLY A 23 -37.04 14.92 -3.48
N LEU A 24 -37.86 14.91 -4.53
CA LEU A 24 -39.24 15.42 -4.50
C LEU A 24 -40.27 14.30 -4.44
N THR A 25 -39.86 13.05 -4.61
CA THR A 25 -40.74 11.88 -4.56
C THR A 25 -40.25 10.86 -3.51
N PRO A 26 -41.16 10.02 -2.97
CA PRO A 26 -40.75 8.97 -2.03
C PRO A 26 -39.63 8.06 -2.61
N ASP A 27 -39.74 7.66 -3.86
CA ASP A 27 -38.77 6.78 -4.52
C ASP A 27 -37.40 7.44 -4.64
N SER A 28 -37.35 8.74 -4.96
CA SER A 28 -36.08 9.48 -5.03
C SER A 28 -35.43 9.61 -3.66
N LEU A 29 -36.20 9.84 -2.60
CA LEU A 29 -35.70 9.93 -1.22
C LEU A 29 -35.22 8.60 -0.70
N ILE A 30 -35.93 7.50 -0.99
CA ILE A 30 -35.51 6.14 -0.61
C ILE A 30 -34.19 5.79 -1.32
N SER A 31 -34.11 6.06 -2.62
CA SER A 31 -32.87 5.82 -3.39
C SER A 31 -31.71 6.64 -2.85
N ALA A 32 -31.91 7.92 -2.54
CA ALA A 32 -30.90 8.78 -1.94
C ALA A 32 -30.43 8.26 -0.56
N ALA A 33 -31.38 7.87 0.30
CA ALA A 33 -31.05 7.30 1.61
C ALA A 33 -30.32 5.95 1.51
N ASP A 34 -30.69 5.10 0.55
CA ASP A 34 -30.02 3.82 0.31
C ASP A 34 -28.56 4.02 -0.15
N ASN A 35 -28.32 4.96 -1.06
CA ASN A 35 -26.97 5.33 -1.48
C ASN A 35 -26.12 5.84 -0.32
N ALA A 36 -26.68 6.70 0.54
CA ALA A 36 -25.99 7.20 1.74
C ALA A 36 -25.72 6.08 2.74
N MET A 37 -26.62 5.11 2.90
CA MET A 37 -26.44 3.94 3.77
C MET A 37 -25.30 3.04 3.24
N HIS A 38 -25.24 2.80 1.94
CA HIS A 38 -24.16 2.03 1.34
C HIS A 38 -22.79 2.72 1.55
N GLU A 39 -22.74 4.04 1.42
CA GLU A 39 -21.52 4.80 1.70
C GLU A 39 -21.17 4.76 3.20
N ALA A 40 -22.14 4.80 4.12
CA ALA A 40 -21.89 4.62 5.54
C ALA A 40 -21.32 3.24 5.88
N LYS A 41 -21.79 2.18 5.20
CA LYS A 41 -21.21 0.82 5.34
C LYS A 41 -19.76 0.78 4.90
N ARG A 42 -19.43 1.51 3.87
CA ARG A 42 -18.06 1.58 3.29
C ARG A 42 -17.09 2.31 4.22
N ARG A 43 -17.49 3.45 4.78
CA ARG A 43 -16.67 4.30 5.67
C ARG A 43 -16.42 3.69 7.05
N GLY A 44 -16.62 2.39 7.21
CA GLY A 44 -16.30 1.69 8.47
C GLY A 44 -17.49 1.19 9.25
N ARG A 45 -18.71 1.25 8.69
CA ARG A 45 -19.97 0.83 9.34
C ARG A 45 -20.25 1.60 10.62
N ASN A 46 -21.27 1.18 11.37
CA ASN A 46 -21.62 1.71 12.70
C ASN A 46 -21.74 3.25 12.76
N GLY A 47 -22.39 3.85 11.78
CA GLY A 47 -22.55 5.30 11.68
C GLY A 47 -23.71 5.68 10.76
N TYR A 48 -23.89 6.98 10.57
CA TYR A 48 -24.87 7.51 9.63
C TYR A 48 -24.21 8.50 8.68
N LEU A 49 -24.77 8.62 7.46
CA LEU A 49 -24.40 9.65 6.49
C LEU A 49 -25.64 10.28 5.89
N PHE A 50 -25.58 11.58 5.69
CA PHE A 50 -26.54 12.28 4.84
C PHE A 50 -26.19 12.07 3.38
N TYR A 51 -27.21 11.91 2.56
CA TYR A 51 -27.02 11.86 1.10
C TYR A 51 -26.38 13.17 0.61
N SER A 52 -25.52 13.05 -0.36
CA SER A 52 -25.01 14.16 -1.14
C SER A 52 -25.05 13.77 -2.63
N PRO A 53 -25.34 14.71 -3.55
CA PRO A 53 -25.35 14.43 -5.01
C PRO A 53 -24.06 13.79 -5.51
N ASP A 54 -22.92 14.12 -4.89
CA ASP A 54 -21.60 13.56 -5.26
C ASP A 54 -21.52 12.05 -5.02
N MET A 55 -22.31 11.50 -4.09
CA MET A 55 -22.33 10.06 -3.82
C MET A 55 -22.81 9.26 -5.03
N MET A 56 -23.78 9.78 -5.79
CA MET A 56 -24.23 9.12 -7.04
C MET A 56 -23.14 9.11 -8.10
N THR A 57 -22.40 10.20 -8.22
CA THR A 57 -21.28 10.31 -9.15
C THR A 57 -20.15 9.36 -8.76
N GLN A 58 -19.76 9.34 -7.48
CA GLN A 58 -18.76 8.43 -6.94
C GLN A 58 -19.16 6.96 -7.13
N MET A 59 -20.45 6.63 -6.94
CA MET A 59 -20.94 5.27 -7.14
C MET A 59 -20.84 4.84 -8.61
N ARG A 60 -21.21 5.72 -9.56
CA ARG A 60 -21.09 5.45 -11.01
C ARG A 60 -19.64 5.29 -11.44
N GLU A 61 -18.77 6.19 -11.00
CA GLU A 61 -17.32 6.11 -11.27
C GLU A 61 -16.73 4.80 -10.76
N ARG A 62 -17.13 4.40 -9.56
CA ARG A 62 -16.71 3.15 -8.96
C ARG A 62 -17.18 1.92 -9.73
N MET A 63 -18.47 1.86 -10.13
CA MET A 63 -18.98 0.77 -10.96
C MET A 63 -18.24 0.69 -12.30
N ALA A 64 -17.91 1.85 -12.88
CA ALA A 64 -17.11 1.89 -14.10
C ALA A 64 -15.70 1.37 -13.87
N LEU A 65 -15.05 1.73 -12.75
CA LEU A 65 -13.74 1.21 -12.38
C LEU A 65 -13.76 -0.30 -12.13
N GLU A 66 -14.77 -0.82 -11.42
CA GLU A 66 -14.92 -2.26 -11.17
C GLU A 66 -15.03 -3.06 -12.48
N GLN A 67 -15.92 -2.64 -13.38
CA GLN A 67 -16.06 -3.26 -14.70
C GLN A 67 -14.78 -3.10 -15.54
N GLY A 68 -14.13 -1.94 -15.42
CA GLY A 68 -12.86 -1.64 -16.08
C GLY A 68 -11.72 -2.53 -15.60
N LEU A 69 -11.63 -2.80 -14.29
CA LEU A 69 -10.58 -3.64 -13.70
C LEU A 69 -10.59 -5.06 -14.25
N ILE A 70 -11.78 -5.69 -14.39
CA ILE A 70 -11.92 -7.03 -14.98
C ILE A 70 -11.34 -7.04 -16.40
N LYS A 71 -11.75 -6.06 -17.22
CA LYS A 71 -11.25 -5.93 -18.60
C LYS A 71 -9.75 -5.61 -18.62
N ALA A 72 -9.26 -4.83 -17.68
CA ALA A 72 -7.85 -4.44 -17.61
C ALA A 72 -6.94 -5.65 -17.36
N MET A 73 -7.36 -6.60 -16.53
CA MET A 73 -6.64 -7.86 -16.32
C MET A 73 -6.58 -8.68 -17.62
N GLU A 74 -7.71 -8.85 -18.30
CA GLU A 74 -7.79 -9.62 -19.55
C GLU A 74 -7.01 -8.98 -20.70
N GLN A 75 -7.05 -7.65 -20.80
CA GLN A 75 -6.48 -6.87 -21.91
C GLN A 75 -5.06 -6.36 -21.63
N GLN A 76 -4.44 -6.81 -20.55
CA GLN A 76 -3.07 -6.46 -20.19
C GLN A 76 -2.84 -4.93 -20.12
N GLN A 77 -3.79 -4.20 -19.50
CA GLN A 77 -3.70 -2.74 -19.39
C GLN A 77 -2.84 -2.29 -18.19
N PHE A 78 -2.41 -3.20 -17.32
CA PHE A 78 -1.52 -2.88 -16.22
C PHE A 78 -0.06 -2.82 -16.67
N ARG A 79 0.69 -1.93 -16.05
CA ARG A 79 2.14 -1.75 -16.23
C ARG A 79 2.80 -1.58 -14.87
N LEU A 80 4.06 -1.97 -14.75
CA LEU A 80 4.89 -1.62 -13.62
C LEU A 80 5.80 -0.46 -13.99
N LEU A 81 5.86 0.52 -13.11
CA LEU A 81 6.94 1.49 -13.03
C LEU A 81 7.82 1.12 -11.84
N TYR A 82 9.08 1.54 -11.90
CA TYR A 82 10.06 1.25 -10.87
C TYR A 82 10.62 2.56 -10.33
N GLN A 83 10.57 2.74 -9.02
CA GLN A 83 11.16 3.92 -8.39
C GLN A 83 12.40 3.52 -7.61
N PRO A 84 13.57 4.15 -7.87
CA PRO A 84 14.78 3.83 -7.15
C PRO A 84 14.73 4.33 -5.71
N MET A 85 15.27 3.51 -4.82
CA MET A 85 15.63 3.86 -3.45
C MET A 85 17.14 4.08 -3.39
N THR A 86 17.57 5.09 -2.67
CA THR A 86 18.95 5.55 -2.62
C THR A 86 19.47 5.51 -1.19
N ASP A 87 20.65 4.94 -1.01
CA ASP A 87 21.40 5.07 0.24
C ASP A 87 21.78 6.54 0.44
N LEU A 88 21.35 7.13 1.54
CA LEU A 88 21.51 8.55 1.81
C LEU A 88 22.96 8.95 2.12
N ALA A 89 23.82 8.00 2.48
CA ALA A 89 25.21 8.28 2.84
C ALA A 89 26.14 8.37 1.60
N ASN A 90 25.89 7.55 0.57
CA ASN A 90 26.81 7.39 -0.55
C ASN A 90 26.17 7.54 -1.93
N ASP A 91 24.87 7.83 -2.01
CA ASP A 91 24.06 7.97 -3.24
C ASP A 91 24.00 6.71 -4.13
N SER A 92 24.32 5.55 -3.59
CA SER A 92 24.19 4.29 -4.33
C SER A 92 22.73 3.82 -4.35
N LEU A 93 22.39 3.07 -5.41
CA LEU A 93 21.10 2.38 -5.49
C LEU A 93 21.02 1.31 -4.40
N SER A 94 20.03 1.40 -3.51
CA SER A 94 19.80 0.44 -2.42
C SER A 94 18.61 -0.48 -2.67
N GLY A 95 17.71 -0.10 -3.56
CA GLY A 95 16.53 -0.89 -3.93
C GLY A 95 15.70 -0.25 -5.02
N LEU A 96 14.67 -0.99 -5.43
CA LEU A 96 13.66 -0.56 -6.40
C LEU A 96 12.28 -0.87 -5.85
N GLU A 97 11.36 0.06 -5.92
CA GLU A 97 9.94 -0.19 -5.63
C GLU A 97 9.16 -0.38 -6.93
N ALA A 98 8.44 -1.51 -7.04
CA ALA A 98 7.58 -1.80 -8.17
C ALA A 98 6.17 -1.22 -7.93
N LEU A 99 5.81 -0.27 -8.76
CA LEU A 99 4.60 0.52 -8.63
C LEU A 99 3.63 0.21 -9.77
N VAL A 100 2.49 -0.40 -9.47
CA VAL A 100 1.46 -0.69 -10.47
C VAL A 100 0.83 0.58 -11.02
N ARG A 101 0.58 0.60 -12.33
CA ARG A 101 -0.12 1.65 -13.07
C ARG A 101 -1.16 1.03 -13.99
N TRP A 102 -2.30 1.65 -14.08
CA TRP A 102 -3.34 1.22 -15.01
C TRP A 102 -3.39 2.17 -16.20
N GLN A 103 -2.95 1.67 -17.37
CA GLN A 103 -3.00 2.38 -18.66
C GLN A 103 -4.37 2.14 -19.29
N HIS A 104 -5.35 3.00 -18.95
CA HIS A 104 -6.71 2.88 -19.49
C HIS A 104 -6.78 3.43 -20.92
N PRO A 105 -7.49 2.76 -21.85
CA PRO A 105 -7.49 3.16 -23.28
C PRO A 105 -8.03 4.57 -23.56
N SER A 106 -8.99 5.03 -22.77
CA SER A 106 -9.64 6.35 -22.97
C SER A 106 -9.31 7.38 -21.89
N GLU A 107 -9.02 6.95 -20.64
CA GLU A 107 -8.71 7.86 -19.54
C GLU A 107 -7.21 8.10 -19.33
N GLY A 108 -6.37 7.37 -20.07
CA GLY A 108 -4.92 7.43 -19.88
C GLY A 108 -4.47 6.71 -18.60
N MET A 109 -3.57 7.31 -17.84
CA MET A 109 -3.00 6.69 -16.64
C MET A 109 -3.92 6.90 -15.42
N ILE A 110 -4.58 5.84 -14.96
CA ILE A 110 -5.40 5.86 -13.74
C ILE A 110 -4.51 5.63 -12.52
N SER A 111 -4.65 6.51 -11.51
CA SER A 111 -3.88 6.42 -10.26
C SER A 111 -4.25 5.18 -9.43
N PRO A 112 -3.26 4.49 -8.80
CA PRO A 112 -3.51 3.40 -7.86
C PRO A 112 -4.49 3.77 -6.74
N ALA A 113 -4.42 4.99 -6.21
CA ALA A 113 -5.35 5.48 -5.19
C ALA A 113 -6.83 5.45 -5.62
N ARG A 114 -7.14 5.45 -6.93
CA ARG A 114 -8.50 5.32 -7.44
C ARG A 114 -8.95 3.88 -7.59
N PHE A 115 -8.07 2.98 -8.04
CA PHE A 115 -8.49 1.62 -8.41
C PHE A 115 -8.14 0.54 -7.37
N ILE A 116 -7.08 0.70 -6.56
CA ILE A 116 -6.73 -0.29 -5.54
C ILE A 116 -7.86 -0.50 -4.52
N PRO A 117 -8.49 0.55 -3.94
CA PRO A 117 -9.62 0.36 -3.02
C PRO A 117 -10.80 -0.40 -3.67
N VAL A 118 -11.05 -0.16 -4.97
CA VAL A 118 -12.09 -0.88 -5.71
C VAL A 118 -11.69 -2.35 -5.91
N ALA A 119 -10.44 -2.62 -6.30
CA ALA A 119 -9.93 -3.98 -6.45
C ALA A 119 -10.00 -4.79 -5.14
N GLU A 120 -9.71 -4.15 -4.00
CA GLU A 120 -9.86 -4.76 -2.68
C GLU A 120 -11.32 -5.13 -2.39
N GLU A 121 -12.26 -4.23 -2.64
CA GLU A 121 -13.67 -4.45 -2.33
C GLU A 121 -14.31 -5.53 -3.22
N CYS A 122 -13.96 -5.62 -4.50
CA CYS A 122 -14.49 -6.63 -5.43
C CYS A 122 -13.66 -7.92 -5.50
N SER A 123 -12.68 -8.10 -4.60
CA SER A 123 -11.82 -9.30 -4.53
C SER A 123 -10.89 -9.52 -5.73
N LEU A 124 -10.69 -8.50 -6.56
CA LEU A 124 -9.73 -8.57 -7.68
C LEU A 124 -8.30 -8.28 -7.23
N ILE A 125 -8.12 -7.78 -6.01
CA ILE A 125 -6.80 -7.40 -5.48
C ILE A 125 -5.84 -8.61 -5.44
N GLU A 126 -6.32 -9.82 -5.13
CA GLU A 126 -5.48 -11.01 -5.09
C GLU A 126 -4.91 -11.36 -6.47
N GLN A 127 -5.73 -11.28 -7.52
CA GLN A 127 -5.28 -11.53 -8.90
C GLN A 127 -4.33 -10.43 -9.38
N LEU A 128 -4.63 -9.18 -9.05
CA LEU A 128 -3.78 -8.04 -9.39
C LEU A 128 -2.43 -8.13 -8.67
N GLY A 129 -2.42 -8.41 -7.38
CA GLY A 129 -1.20 -8.54 -6.58
C GLY A 129 -0.33 -9.71 -7.05
N GLU A 130 -0.93 -10.85 -7.38
CA GLU A 130 -0.19 -11.97 -7.97
C GLU A 130 0.46 -11.57 -9.30
N TRP A 131 -0.26 -10.85 -10.17
CA TRP A 131 0.28 -10.33 -11.42
C TRP A 131 1.43 -9.35 -11.17
N VAL A 132 1.26 -8.41 -10.23
CA VAL A 132 2.30 -7.43 -9.84
C VAL A 132 3.56 -8.13 -9.37
N MET A 133 3.45 -9.01 -8.38
CA MET A 133 4.59 -9.73 -7.80
C MET A 133 5.30 -10.60 -8.84
N ARG A 134 4.56 -11.37 -9.63
CA ARG A 134 5.11 -12.18 -10.71
C ARG A 134 5.86 -11.33 -11.73
N THR A 135 5.26 -10.22 -12.18
CA THR A 135 5.86 -9.34 -13.18
C THR A 135 7.12 -8.65 -12.64
N ALA A 136 7.07 -8.20 -11.37
CA ALA A 136 8.20 -7.59 -10.70
C ALA A 136 9.37 -8.58 -10.55
N CYS A 137 9.13 -9.78 -10.03
CA CYS A 137 10.15 -10.83 -9.88
C CYS A 137 10.73 -11.26 -11.24
N GLN A 138 9.90 -11.42 -12.27
CA GLN A 138 10.38 -11.74 -13.62
C GLN A 138 11.30 -10.65 -14.17
N GLN A 139 10.94 -9.38 -13.97
CA GLN A 139 11.77 -8.27 -14.43
C GLN A 139 13.06 -8.16 -13.61
N GLY A 140 13.00 -8.30 -12.29
CA GLY A 140 14.18 -8.34 -11.42
C GLY A 140 15.16 -9.44 -11.84
N GLN A 141 14.64 -10.64 -12.12
CA GLN A 141 15.46 -11.76 -12.59
C GLN A 141 16.10 -11.51 -13.96
N ARG A 142 15.38 -10.85 -14.89
CA ARG A 142 15.96 -10.45 -16.17
C ARG A 142 17.16 -9.51 -15.99
N TRP A 143 17.01 -8.47 -15.17
CA TRP A 143 18.10 -7.54 -14.87
C TRP A 143 19.31 -8.26 -14.26
N LEU A 144 19.08 -9.18 -13.30
CA LEU A 144 20.17 -9.97 -12.73
C LEU A 144 20.86 -10.85 -13.78
N ALA A 145 20.09 -11.49 -14.68
CA ALA A 145 20.64 -12.32 -15.76
C ALA A 145 21.42 -11.50 -16.81
N GLU A 146 21.05 -10.23 -16.99
CA GLU A 146 21.75 -9.26 -17.85
C GLU A 146 22.99 -8.64 -17.16
N GLY A 147 23.24 -8.97 -15.89
CA GLY A 147 24.40 -8.52 -15.11
C GLY A 147 24.20 -7.21 -14.36
N PHE A 148 22.98 -6.68 -14.32
CA PHE A 148 22.68 -5.48 -13.55
C PHE A 148 22.58 -5.80 -12.04
N ALA A 149 22.97 -4.82 -11.22
CA ALA A 149 22.80 -4.91 -9.78
C ALA A 149 21.36 -4.55 -9.39
N VAL A 150 20.60 -5.51 -8.88
CA VAL A 150 19.29 -5.29 -8.24
C VAL A 150 19.42 -5.64 -6.75
N PRO A 151 19.77 -4.66 -5.89
CA PRO A 151 20.01 -4.95 -4.47
C PRO A 151 18.77 -5.49 -3.77
N ARG A 152 17.62 -4.86 -3.98
CA ARG A 152 16.32 -5.20 -3.43
C ARG A 152 15.22 -4.78 -4.39
N LEU A 153 14.13 -5.53 -4.41
CA LEU A 153 12.93 -5.21 -5.18
C LEU A 153 11.72 -5.29 -4.25
N SER A 154 11.10 -4.15 -3.99
CA SER A 154 9.95 -4.03 -3.09
C SER A 154 8.64 -4.08 -3.88
N VAL A 155 7.65 -4.74 -3.30
CA VAL A 155 6.29 -4.88 -3.85
C VAL A 155 5.27 -4.60 -2.76
N ASN A 156 4.36 -3.67 -3.03
CA ASN A 156 3.24 -3.37 -2.16
C ASN A 156 2.22 -4.51 -2.16
N VAL A 157 1.78 -4.90 -0.96
CA VAL A 157 0.82 -5.99 -0.76
C VAL A 157 -0.31 -5.55 0.16
N SER A 158 -1.54 -5.75 -0.29
CA SER A 158 -2.73 -5.45 0.49
C SER A 158 -2.85 -6.42 1.69
N VAL A 159 -3.30 -5.89 2.82
CA VAL A 159 -3.65 -6.69 4.00
C VAL A 159 -4.68 -7.78 3.64
N ARG A 160 -5.55 -7.52 2.67
CA ARG A 160 -6.54 -8.48 2.21
C ARG A 160 -5.90 -9.67 1.49
N GLU A 161 -4.90 -9.44 0.65
CA GLU A 161 -4.14 -10.51 -0.02
C GLU A 161 -3.43 -11.40 1.00
N MET A 162 -2.81 -10.78 2.00
CA MET A 162 -2.07 -11.50 3.04
C MET A 162 -2.96 -12.36 3.94
N ARG A 163 -4.26 -12.05 4.05
CA ARG A 163 -5.22 -12.86 4.81
C ARG A 163 -5.66 -14.14 4.06
N SER A 164 -5.32 -14.27 2.78
CA SER A 164 -5.60 -15.48 2.03
C SER A 164 -4.73 -16.64 2.55
N PRO A 165 -5.32 -17.81 2.88
CA PRO A 165 -4.59 -18.93 3.49
C PRO A 165 -3.44 -19.46 2.64
N ASP A 166 -3.53 -19.30 1.31
CA ASP A 166 -2.57 -19.77 0.30
C ASP A 166 -1.57 -18.69 -0.13
N TYR A 167 -1.58 -17.51 0.51
CA TYR A 167 -0.72 -16.38 0.11
C TYR A 167 0.77 -16.76 0.07
N VAL A 168 1.29 -17.42 1.12
CA VAL A 168 2.70 -17.82 1.17
C VAL A 168 3.03 -18.88 0.10
N ASP A 169 2.09 -19.77 -0.19
CA ASP A 169 2.27 -20.79 -1.21
C ASP A 169 2.31 -20.17 -2.62
N ARG A 170 1.50 -19.12 -2.87
CA ARG A 170 1.58 -18.31 -4.10
C ARG A 170 2.94 -17.59 -4.21
N VAL A 171 3.42 -16.94 -3.15
CA VAL A 171 4.75 -16.30 -3.16
C VAL A 171 5.83 -17.32 -3.46
N THR A 172 5.80 -18.49 -2.81
CA THR A 172 6.73 -19.59 -3.04
C THR A 172 6.72 -20.04 -4.51
N ALA A 173 5.53 -20.23 -5.08
CA ALA A 173 5.37 -20.63 -6.48
C ALA A 173 5.92 -19.56 -7.45
N ILE A 174 5.69 -18.27 -7.18
CA ILE A 174 6.20 -17.17 -7.99
C ILE A 174 7.73 -17.15 -7.95
N LEU A 175 8.35 -17.23 -6.78
CA LEU A 175 9.80 -17.25 -6.64
C LEU A 175 10.41 -18.45 -7.37
N ALA A 176 9.83 -19.65 -7.22
CA ALA A 176 10.29 -20.86 -7.90
C ALA A 176 10.17 -20.74 -9.43
N GLN A 177 9.07 -20.15 -9.94
CA GLN A 177 8.82 -20.02 -11.39
C GLN A 177 9.69 -18.93 -12.04
N THR A 178 9.97 -17.85 -11.31
CA THR A 178 10.73 -16.71 -11.83
C THR A 178 12.24 -16.87 -11.65
N GLY A 179 12.66 -17.66 -10.66
CA GLY A 179 14.05 -17.79 -10.24
C GLY A 179 14.61 -16.56 -9.54
N PHE A 180 13.75 -15.57 -9.20
CA PHE A 180 14.20 -14.37 -8.48
C PHE A 180 14.62 -14.73 -7.05
N PRO A 181 15.79 -14.28 -6.56
CA PRO A 181 16.28 -14.60 -5.23
C PRO A 181 15.34 -14.04 -4.15
N ALA A 182 14.86 -14.91 -3.25
CA ALA A 182 13.90 -14.53 -2.21
C ALA A 182 14.44 -13.43 -1.27
N GLU A 183 15.75 -13.47 -0.98
CA GLU A 183 16.43 -12.48 -0.14
C GLU A 183 16.51 -11.08 -0.74
N ARG A 184 16.19 -10.95 -2.02
CA ARG A 184 16.09 -9.66 -2.73
C ARG A 184 14.65 -9.18 -2.90
N LEU A 185 13.66 -10.01 -2.55
CA LEU A 185 12.26 -9.59 -2.53
C LEU A 185 11.92 -8.99 -1.17
N GLU A 186 11.38 -7.77 -1.18
CA GLU A 186 10.79 -7.12 -0.02
C GLU A 186 9.29 -6.96 -0.23
N ILE A 187 8.50 -7.37 0.74
CA ILE A 187 7.05 -7.19 0.75
C ILE A 187 6.73 -6.01 1.65
N GLU A 188 6.09 -4.99 1.08
CA GLU A 188 5.66 -3.80 1.78
C GLU A 188 4.19 -3.92 2.17
N VAL A 189 3.88 -3.70 3.44
CA VAL A 189 2.53 -3.77 4.00
C VAL A 189 2.25 -2.57 4.86
N THR A 190 1.03 -2.05 4.81
CA THR A 190 0.64 -0.91 5.63
C THR A 190 0.63 -1.25 7.12
N GLU A 191 0.80 -0.25 7.97
CA GLU A 191 0.79 -0.35 9.43
C GLU A 191 -0.44 -1.11 9.98
N SER A 192 -1.56 -1.09 9.28
CA SER A 192 -2.80 -1.75 9.70
C SER A 192 -2.69 -3.29 9.85
N ILE A 193 -1.68 -3.92 9.23
CA ILE A 193 -1.41 -5.36 9.39
C ILE A 193 -1.08 -5.74 10.84
N ILE A 194 -0.50 -4.81 11.59
CA ILE A 194 -0.06 -5.03 12.98
C ILE A 194 -1.25 -5.26 13.93
N GLN A 195 -2.45 -4.85 13.56
CA GLN A 195 -3.65 -4.98 14.41
C GLN A 195 -4.09 -6.45 14.64
N SER A 196 -3.61 -7.41 13.85
CA SER A 196 -3.96 -8.83 13.93
C SER A 196 -2.72 -9.70 14.19
N VAL A 197 -2.07 -9.52 15.33
CA VAL A 197 -0.70 -10.00 15.63
C VAL A 197 -0.51 -11.49 15.46
N ASP A 198 -1.38 -12.34 16.02
CA ASP A 198 -1.17 -13.80 15.98
C ASP A 198 -1.17 -14.32 14.53
N GLN A 199 -2.06 -13.81 13.69
CA GLN A 199 -2.14 -14.17 12.27
C GLN A 199 -0.93 -13.62 11.51
N SER A 200 -0.55 -12.37 11.79
CA SER A 200 0.58 -11.70 11.13
C SER A 200 1.91 -12.34 11.50
N LEU A 201 2.11 -12.73 12.76
CA LEU A 201 3.34 -13.40 13.21
C LEU A 201 3.57 -14.72 12.47
N HIS A 202 2.55 -15.57 12.40
CA HIS A 202 2.65 -16.84 11.68
C HIS A 202 2.96 -16.65 10.20
N LEU A 203 2.26 -15.71 9.55
CA LEU A 203 2.45 -15.36 8.15
C LEU A 203 3.86 -14.85 7.88
N PHE A 204 4.31 -13.85 8.66
CA PHE A 204 5.63 -13.25 8.49
C PHE A 204 6.75 -14.25 8.76
N THR A 205 6.60 -15.12 9.77
CA THR A 205 7.57 -16.18 10.03
C THR A 205 7.71 -17.13 8.83
N ARG A 206 6.62 -17.50 8.17
CA ARG A 206 6.65 -18.31 6.95
C ARG A 206 7.34 -17.58 5.79
N LEU A 207 7.05 -16.30 5.57
CA LEU A 207 7.72 -15.49 4.55
C LEU A 207 9.22 -15.33 4.83
N LYS A 208 9.59 -15.07 6.08
CA LYS A 208 11.00 -15.02 6.50
C LYS A 208 11.73 -16.34 6.29
N ALA A 209 11.06 -17.46 6.49
CA ALA A 209 11.63 -18.79 6.22
C ALA A 209 11.95 -19.02 4.73
N LEU A 210 11.30 -18.30 3.82
CA LEU A 210 11.63 -18.27 2.39
C LEU A 210 12.83 -17.37 2.09
N GLY A 211 13.24 -16.50 3.01
CA GLY A 211 14.26 -15.47 2.83
C GLY A 211 13.71 -14.08 2.46
N VAL A 212 12.40 -13.93 2.30
CA VAL A 212 11.75 -12.65 1.92
C VAL A 212 11.91 -11.60 3.01
N GLN A 213 12.16 -10.35 2.65
CA GLN A 213 12.19 -9.20 3.55
C GLN A 213 10.78 -8.61 3.72
N ILE A 214 10.53 -7.98 4.87
CA ILE A 214 9.23 -7.37 5.19
C ILE A 214 9.44 -5.94 5.64
N ALA A 215 8.74 -5.01 4.98
CA ALA A 215 8.72 -3.59 5.34
C ALA A 215 7.31 -3.17 5.78
N ILE A 216 7.24 -2.33 6.80
CA ILE A 216 6.01 -1.62 7.18
C ILE A 216 5.99 -0.29 6.46
N ASP A 217 4.96 -0.09 5.67
CA ASP A 217 4.72 1.13 4.91
C ASP A 217 3.77 2.10 5.62
N ASP A 218 3.80 3.39 5.23
CA ASP A 218 2.99 4.49 5.79
C ASP A 218 3.11 4.61 7.32
N PHE A 219 4.29 4.29 7.90
CA PHE A 219 4.46 4.23 9.34
C PHE A 219 4.33 5.61 10.01
N GLY A 220 3.55 5.63 11.10
CA GLY A 220 3.25 6.84 11.89
C GLY A 220 1.90 7.47 11.58
N THR A 221 1.16 6.99 10.58
CA THR A 221 -0.19 7.47 10.25
C THR A 221 -1.28 6.76 11.04
N GLY A 222 -0.96 5.61 11.66
CA GLY A 222 -1.88 4.75 12.39
C GLY A 222 -1.60 4.67 13.91
N PHE A 223 -2.26 3.73 14.56
CA PHE A 223 -2.07 3.42 15.99
C PHE A 223 -1.30 2.11 16.15
N SER A 224 0.01 2.15 16.03
CA SER A 224 0.82 0.97 16.30
C SER A 224 1.14 0.81 17.78
N SER A 225 0.90 -0.38 18.29
CA SER A 225 1.44 -0.78 19.59
C SER A 225 2.91 -1.17 19.44
N LEU A 226 3.80 -0.43 20.10
CA LEU A 226 5.26 -0.72 20.09
C LEU A 226 5.58 -2.14 20.55
N SER A 227 4.78 -2.70 21.47
CA SER A 227 4.95 -4.08 21.92
C SER A 227 4.69 -5.09 20.80
N LEU A 228 3.76 -4.78 19.90
CA LEU A 228 3.42 -5.62 18.76
C LEU A 228 4.47 -5.52 17.66
N LEU A 229 4.95 -4.34 17.37
CA LEU A 229 6.02 -4.12 16.39
C LEU A 229 7.27 -4.93 16.76
N LYS A 230 7.64 -4.94 18.06
CA LYS A 230 8.78 -5.73 18.56
C LYS A 230 8.62 -7.25 18.37
N SER A 231 7.40 -7.77 18.36
CA SER A 231 7.13 -9.21 18.25
C SER A 231 7.12 -9.74 16.81
N LEU A 232 7.04 -8.86 15.82
CA LEU A 232 6.98 -9.24 14.42
C LEU A 232 8.37 -9.21 13.78
N PRO A 233 8.70 -10.18 12.91
CA PRO A 233 9.99 -10.24 12.23
C PRO A 233 10.02 -9.29 11.03
N ILE A 234 10.06 -7.98 11.32
CA ILE A 234 10.07 -6.89 10.36
C ILE A 234 11.51 -6.46 10.13
N ASP A 235 11.88 -6.21 8.88
CA ASP A 235 13.23 -5.80 8.49
C ASP A 235 13.36 -4.28 8.35
N ARG A 236 12.25 -3.59 8.01
CA ARG A 236 12.28 -2.18 7.63
C ARG A 236 11.02 -1.41 8.04
N ILE A 237 11.21 -0.13 8.30
CA ILE A 237 10.13 0.85 8.48
C ILE A 237 10.29 1.92 7.41
N LYS A 238 9.18 2.24 6.69
CA LYS A 238 9.11 3.35 5.74
C LYS A 238 8.39 4.52 6.39
N ILE A 239 9.07 5.67 6.48
CA ILE A 239 8.49 6.91 7.01
C ILE A 239 7.60 7.51 5.93
N ASP A 240 6.31 7.68 6.24
CA ASP A 240 5.33 8.24 5.30
C ASP A 240 5.73 9.64 4.82
N ARG A 241 5.49 9.88 3.54
CA ARG A 241 5.79 11.13 2.86
C ARG A 241 5.18 12.37 3.53
N ALA A 242 4.01 12.25 4.21
CA ALA A 242 3.34 13.36 4.86
C ALA A 242 4.23 14.01 5.95
N PHE A 243 5.05 13.20 6.62
CA PHE A 243 6.01 13.70 7.60
C PHE A 243 7.27 14.27 6.95
N VAL A 244 7.71 13.67 5.85
CA VAL A 244 8.90 14.12 5.12
C VAL A 244 8.67 15.43 4.38
N GLN A 245 7.49 15.63 3.79
CA GLN A 245 7.16 16.86 3.04
C GLN A 245 7.21 18.13 3.89
N ALA A 246 6.91 18.04 5.18
CA ALA A 246 6.93 19.17 6.09
C ALA A 246 8.33 19.48 6.70
N LEU A 247 9.33 18.66 6.37
CA LEU A 247 10.72 18.86 6.83
C LEU A 247 11.42 19.94 6.00
N PRO A 248 12.41 20.64 6.60
CA PRO A 248 12.81 20.62 8.01
C PRO A 248 12.04 21.62 8.88
N ASP A 249 11.04 22.32 8.35
CA ASP A 249 10.46 23.51 8.97
C ASP A 249 9.48 23.17 10.09
N ASP A 250 8.67 22.10 9.92
CA ASP A 250 7.70 21.71 10.93
C ASP A 250 8.35 20.96 12.11
N LYS A 251 8.16 21.51 13.31
CA LYS A 251 8.72 20.93 14.54
C LYS A 251 8.14 19.53 14.82
N HIS A 252 6.85 19.34 14.59
CA HIS A 252 6.19 18.05 14.88
C HIS A 252 6.74 16.95 13.98
N SER A 253 6.84 17.19 12.69
CA SER A 253 7.40 16.27 11.71
C SER A 253 8.86 15.94 12.01
N ARG A 254 9.66 16.93 12.43
CA ARG A 254 11.05 16.67 12.84
C ARG A 254 11.15 15.71 14.02
N GLU A 255 10.37 15.93 15.08
CA GLU A 255 10.40 15.07 16.27
C GLU A 255 9.85 13.68 15.97
N LEU A 256 8.84 13.58 15.11
CA LEU A 256 8.29 12.29 14.69
C LEU A 256 9.32 11.49 13.89
N CYS A 257 9.92 12.07 12.85
CA CYS A 257 10.98 11.39 12.07
C CYS A 257 12.14 10.94 12.98
N ARG A 258 12.59 11.79 13.91
CA ARG A 258 13.63 11.42 14.89
C ARG A 258 13.21 10.23 15.74
N THR A 259 11.97 10.23 16.21
CA THR A 259 11.43 9.15 17.05
C THR A 259 11.36 7.84 16.27
N ILE A 260 10.89 7.88 15.00
CA ILE A 260 10.80 6.69 14.15
C ILE A 260 12.20 6.12 13.88
N VAL A 261 13.17 6.94 13.50
CA VAL A 261 14.55 6.47 13.24
C VAL A 261 15.16 5.87 14.50
N SER A 262 15.01 6.52 15.67
CA SER A 262 15.52 5.99 16.94
C SER A 262 14.83 4.70 17.36
N LEU A 263 13.53 4.57 17.09
CA LEU A 263 12.77 3.35 17.36
C LEU A 263 13.27 2.20 16.49
N ALA A 264 13.42 2.42 15.20
CA ALA A 264 13.91 1.42 14.26
C ALA A 264 15.30 0.93 14.62
N ASP A 265 16.24 1.84 14.94
CA ASP A 265 17.58 1.54 15.41
C ASP A 265 17.54 0.64 16.67
N SER A 266 16.69 0.99 17.65
CA SER A 266 16.51 0.22 18.88
C SER A 266 15.94 -1.18 18.66
N LEU A 267 15.23 -1.40 17.57
CA LEU A 267 14.63 -2.68 17.18
C LEU A 267 15.47 -3.45 16.16
N GLY A 268 16.56 -2.86 15.67
CA GLY A 268 17.41 -3.46 14.63
C GLY A 268 16.77 -3.48 13.25
N MET A 269 15.88 -2.54 12.96
CA MET A 269 15.17 -2.39 11.69
C MET A 269 15.81 -1.26 10.87
N ALA A 270 15.92 -1.45 9.55
CA ALA A 270 16.32 -0.38 8.63
C ALA A 270 15.21 0.68 8.46
N VAL A 271 15.59 1.87 7.99
CA VAL A 271 14.62 2.96 7.76
C VAL A 271 14.76 3.50 6.33
N THR A 272 13.62 3.61 5.65
CA THR A 272 13.49 4.35 4.39
C THR A 272 12.59 5.56 4.59
N ALA A 273 13.02 6.74 4.15
CA ALA A 273 12.18 7.94 4.15
C ALA A 273 11.59 8.17 2.77
N GLU A 274 10.28 8.35 2.71
CA GLU A 274 9.55 8.54 1.46
C GLU A 274 9.24 10.01 1.14
N GLY A 275 9.09 10.29 -0.15
CA GLY A 275 8.66 11.62 -0.60
C GLY A 275 9.70 12.71 -0.40
N ILE A 276 10.98 12.38 -0.46
CA ILE A 276 12.07 13.37 -0.44
C ILE A 276 12.07 14.14 -1.77
N GLU A 277 11.78 15.44 -1.70
CA GLU A 277 11.69 16.31 -2.89
C GLU A 277 12.77 17.40 -2.91
N THR A 278 13.39 17.70 -1.74
CA THR A 278 14.35 18.80 -1.61
C THR A 278 15.63 18.38 -0.88
N GLN A 279 16.71 19.10 -1.15
CA GLN A 279 17.99 18.90 -0.46
C GLN A 279 17.92 19.17 1.06
N PRO A 280 17.20 20.19 1.56
CA PRO A 280 17.03 20.36 3.01
C PRO A 280 16.37 19.17 3.70
N GLN A 281 15.35 18.54 3.09
CA GLN A 281 14.73 17.32 3.61
C GLN A 281 15.76 16.18 3.71
N ARG A 282 16.49 15.94 2.62
CA ARG A 282 17.57 14.94 2.58
C ARG A 282 18.60 15.18 3.68
N GLN A 283 19.13 16.39 3.79
CA GLN A 283 20.16 16.74 4.78
C GLN A 283 19.66 16.52 6.21
N PHE A 284 18.40 16.87 6.49
CA PHE A 284 17.81 16.61 7.80
C PHE A 284 17.73 15.11 8.10
N LEU A 285 17.27 14.31 7.18
CA LEU A 285 17.18 12.84 7.33
C LEU A 285 18.56 12.19 7.48
N GLN A 286 19.55 12.65 6.73
CA GLN A 286 20.97 12.26 6.91
C GLN A 286 21.48 12.59 8.32
N SER A 287 21.13 13.76 8.86
CA SER A 287 21.52 14.15 10.22
C SER A 287 20.92 13.24 11.30
N LEU A 288 19.80 12.58 11.01
CA LEU A 288 19.17 11.57 11.87
C LEU A 288 19.76 10.16 11.66
N ARG A 289 20.68 9.97 10.70
CA ARG A 289 21.19 8.67 10.26
C ARG A 289 20.11 7.77 9.63
N CYS A 290 19.10 8.36 8.97
CA CYS A 290 18.20 7.61 8.13
C CYS A 290 19.03 7.01 6.98
N GLU A 291 18.89 5.71 6.76
CA GLU A 291 19.77 4.94 5.86
C GLU A 291 19.41 5.16 4.41
N GLU A 292 18.12 5.12 4.09
CA GLU A 292 17.62 5.17 2.72
C GLU A 292 16.60 6.27 2.52
N GLY A 293 16.51 6.71 1.28
CA GLY A 293 15.52 7.68 0.85
C GLY A 293 14.96 7.38 -0.53
N GLN A 294 13.69 7.73 -0.70
CA GLN A 294 12.97 7.66 -1.96
C GLN A 294 12.20 8.95 -2.18
N GLY A 295 12.15 9.42 -3.42
CA GLY A 295 11.39 10.63 -3.74
C GLY A 295 11.83 11.28 -5.04
N TYR A 296 11.12 12.34 -5.42
CA TYR A 296 11.35 13.04 -6.68
C TYR A 296 12.66 13.81 -6.74
N LEU A 297 13.32 14.01 -5.61
CA LEU A 297 14.68 14.52 -5.59
C LEU A 297 15.66 13.60 -6.32
N PHE A 298 15.46 12.28 -6.21
CA PHE A 298 16.31 11.27 -6.85
C PHE A 298 15.79 10.87 -8.21
N SER A 299 14.53 10.41 -8.27
CA SER A 299 13.84 10.04 -9.52
C SER A 299 12.33 9.93 -9.33
N HIS A 300 11.59 10.28 -10.37
CA HIS A 300 10.22 9.82 -10.52
C HIS A 300 10.18 8.30 -10.79
N PRO A 301 9.02 7.62 -10.60
CA PRO A 301 8.86 6.25 -11.06
C PRO A 301 9.11 6.12 -12.57
N LEU A 302 10.01 5.22 -12.94
CA LEU A 302 10.50 5.03 -14.31
C LEU A 302 9.86 3.81 -14.96
N SER A 303 9.66 3.85 -16.27
CA SER A 303 9.35 2.64 -17.04
C SER A 303 10.51 1.67 -17.04
N GLN A 304 10.25 0.38 -17.30
CA GLN A 304 11.28 -0.66 -17.34
C GLN A 304 12.48 -0.29 -18.24
N PRO A 305 12.31 0.26 -19.48
CA PRO A 305 13.47 0.62 -20.29
C PRO A 305 14.30 1.76 -19.69
N HIS A 306 13.65 2.77 -19.09
CA HIS A 306 14.35 3.88 -18.45
C HIS A 306 15.08 3.43 -17.18
N MET A 307 14.46 2.52 -16.39
CA MET A 307 15.09 1.96 -15.21
C MET A 307 16.32 1.12 -15.59
N THR A 308 16.22 0.30 -16.67
CA THR A 308 17.37 -0.46 -17.19
C THR A 308 18.52 0.45 -17.58
N SER A 309 18.24 1.64 -18.12
CA SER A 309 19.31 2.61 -18.48
C SER A 309 19.94 3.29 -17.26
N MET A 310 19.30 3.24 -16.10
CA MET A 310 19.79 3.80 -14.84
C MET A 310 20.62 2.77 -14.04
N LEU A 311 20.29 1.46 -14.18
CA LEU A 311 21.02 0.34 -13.57
C LEU A 311 22.40 0.15 -14.21
#